data_fea690fd468f5359886614b33959da78
#
_entry.id   fea690fd468f5359886614b33959da78
#
_cell.length_a   1.000
_cell.length_b   1.000
_cell.length_c   1.000
_cell.angle_alpha   90.00
_cell.angle_beta   90.00
_cell.angle_gamma   90.00
#
_symmetry.space_group_name_H-M   'P 1'
#
loop_
_entity.id
_entity.type
_entity.pdbx_description
1 polymer ?
#
loop_
_entity_poly.entity_id
_entity_poly.type
_entity_poly.pdbx_seq_one_letter_code
_entity_poly.pdbx_strand_id
1 'polypeptide(L)'
;MDSKVKEVLVKARSKIEQGWCQGASARGRGGRTDVACADDAAREWCALGAILAVCGPEPEYPFVYAFMINAGIQNIPVWNDRPGRTQAEVLAAFDRAIEACK
;
A
#
# COMPACT_ATOMS: atom_id res chain seq x y z
N MET A 1 0.36 -6.02 -19.17
CA MET A 1 0.55 -4.78 -18.39
C MET A 1 -0.43 -4.68 -17.23
N ASP A 2 -1.71 -4.59 -17.57
CA ASP A 2 -2.70 -4.38 -16.53
C ASP A 2 -2.81 -5.55 -15.57
N SER A 3 -2.57 -6.78 -16.05
CA SER A 3 -2.65 -7.94 -15.17
C SER A 3 -1.55 -7.92 -14.10
N LYS A 4 -0.37 -7.40 -14.43
CA LYS A 4 0.70 -7.29 -13.43
C LYS A 4 0.38 -6.19 -12.42
N VAL A 5 -0.14 -5.06 -12.90
CA VAL A 5 -0.56 -3.98 -12.02
C VAL A 5 -1.63 -4.49 -11.05
N LYS A 6 -2.64 -5.17 -11.58
CA LYS A 6 -3.71 -5.70 -10.74
C LYS A 6 -3.17 -6.68 -9.71
N GLU A 7 -2.28 -7.57 -10.12
CA GLU A 7 -1.68 -8.55 -9.23
C GLU A 7 -0.96 -7.88 -8.05
N VAL A 8 -0.17 -6.85 -8.35
CA VAL A 8 0.55 -6.13 -7.31
C VAL A 8 -0.42 -5.42 -6.36
N LEU A 9 -1.45 -4.78 -6.91
CA LEU A 9 -2.43 -4.08 -6.07
C LEU A 9 -3.21 -5.04 -5.18
N VAL A 10 -3.55 -6.21 -5.69
CA VAL A 10 -4.25 -7.24 -4.89
C VAL A 10 -3.36 -7.70 -3.74
N LYS A 11 -2.08 -7.95 -4.03
CA LYS A 11 -1.14 -8.37 -2.99
C LYS A 11 -0.91 -7.26 -1.96
N ALA A 12 -0.83 -6.01 -2.42
CA ALA A 12 -0.66 -4.87 -1.51
C ALA A 12 -1.88 -4.72 -0.61
N ARG A 13 -3.08 -4.89 -1.17
CA ARG A 13 -4.30 -4.86 -0.37
C ARG A 13 -4.26 -5.91 0.73
N SER A 14 -3.76 -7.09 0.39
CA SER A 14 -3.63 -8.17 1.36
C SER A 14 -2.71 -7.79 2.52
N LYS A 15 -1.63 -7.05 2.23
CA LYS A 15 -0.76 -6.54 3.29
C LYS A 15 -1.51 -5.60 4.23
N ILE A 16 -2.32 -4.70 3.67
CA ILE A 16 -3.11 -3.77 4.49
C ILE A 16 -4.11 -4.53 5.36
N GLU A 17 -4.68 -5.61 4.85
CA GLU A 17 -5.56 -6.45 5.67
C GLU A 17 -4.83 -7.07 6.86
N GLN A 18 -3.57 -7.43 6.67
CA GLN A 18 -2.76 -8.00 7.75
C GLN A 18 -2.41 -6.97 8.80
N GLY A 19 -2.17 -5.72 8.41
CA GLY A 19 -1.86 -4.66 9.35
C GLY A 19 -1.63 -3.35 8.63
N TRP A 20 -2.22 -2.29 9.13
CA TRP A 20 -2.10 -0.95 8.57
C TRP A 20 -1.53 0.00 9.59
N CYS A 21 -0.68 0.94 9.14
CA CYS A 21 -0.10 1.93 10.05
C CYS A 21 -0.03 3.30 9.37
N GLN A 22 0.16 4.30 10.21
CA GLN A 22 0.38 5.68 9.80
C GLN A 22 1.74 6.12 10.32
N GLY A 23 2.32 7.12 9.65
CA GLY A 23 3.55 7.74 10.12
C GLY A 23 4.82 6.99 9.75
N ALA A 24 4.72 5.86 9.08
CA ALA A 24 5.87 5.09 8.62
C ALA A 24 5.44 4.24 7.44
N SER A 25 6.39 3.86 6.58
CA SER A 25 6.09 2.96 5.46
C SER A 25 5.74 1.57 5.94
N ALA A 26 6.39 1.14 7.02
CA ALA A 26 6.13 -0.16 7.64
C ALA A 26 6.50 -0.09 9.11
N ARG A 27 5.88 -0.95 9.90
CA ARG A 27 6.23 -1.11 11.32
C ARG A 27 6.36 -2.59 11.61
N GLY A 28 7.32 -2.90 12.49
CA GLY A 28 7.49 -4.25 12.99
C GLY A 28 6.77 -4.44 14.31
N ARG A 29 7.10 -5.55 14.98
CA ARG A 29 6.52 -5.90 16.27
C ARG A 29 6.74 -4.77 17.27
N GLY A 30 5.69 -4.42 17.99
CA GLY A 30 5.77 -3.35 18.99
C GLY A 30 5.84 -1.96 18.39
N GLY A 31 5.54 -1.81 17.08
CA GLY A 31 5.53 -0.51 16.44
C GLY A 31 6.88 -0.04 15.95
N ARG A 32 7.89 -0.90 15.91
CA ARG A 32 9.23 -0.54 15.44
C ARG A 32 9.18 0.01 14.03
N THR A 33 9.94 1.07 13.78
CA THR A 33 9.96 1.73 12.47
C THR A 33 11.26 1.47 11.70
N ASP A 34 12.15 0.65 12.23
CA ASP A 34 13.44 0.35 11.60
C ASP A 34 13.38 -0.89 10.71
N VAL A 35 12.19 -1.27 10.25
CA VAL A 35 12.02 -2.40 9.35
C VAL A 35 11.67 -1.89 7.95
N ALA A 36 12.21 -2.55 6.93
CA ALA A 36 11.87 -2.24 5.56
C ALA A 36 10.51 -2.86 5.21
N CYS A 37 9.85 -2.29 4.20
CA CYS A 37 8.51 -2.76 3.79
C CYS A 37 8.51 -4.24 3.42
N ALA A 38 9.56 -4.71 2.75
CA ALA A 38 9.65 -6.09 2.30
C ALA A 38 10.32 -7.03 3.31
N ASP A 39 10.68 -6.50 4.49
CA ASP A 39 11.33 -7.29 5.54
C ASP A 39 10.32 -8.26 6.17
N ASP A 40 10.77 -9.47 6.44
CA ASP A 40 9.92 -10.47 7.10
C ASP A 40 9.45 -10.00 8.48
N ALA A 41 10.17 -9.06 9.09
CA ALA A 41 9.81 -8.52 10.40
C ALA A 41 8.70 -7.48 10.32
N ALA A 42 8.35 -6.99 9.13
CA ALA A 42 7.28 -6.01 8.97
C ALA A 42 5.93 -6.65 9.30
N ARG A 43 5.10 -5.92 10.03
CA ARG A 43 3.78 -6.40 10.47
C ARG A 43 2.66 -5.46 10.05
N GLU A 44 2.98 -4.20 9.78
CA GLU A 44 2.00 -3.20 9.36
C GLU A 44 2.62 -2.37 8.26
N TRP A 45 1.79 -1.85 7.37
CA TRP A 45 2.24 -1.06 6.22
C TRP A 45 1.31 0.13 6.00
N CYS A 46 1.87 1.26 5.56
CA CYS A 46 1.04 2.30 5.00
C CYS A 46 0.68 1.90 3.56
N ALA A 47 -0.22 2.65 2.92
CA ALA A 47 -0.65 2.29 1.57
C ALA A 47 0.53 2.21 0.59
N LEU A 48 1.45 3.18 0.63
CA LEU A 48 2.63 3.15 -0.23
C LEU A 48 3.54 1.99 0.14
N GLY A 49 3.79 1.79 1.43
CA GLY A 49 4.65 0.71 1.90
C GLY A 49 4.17 -0.66 1.48
N ALA A 50 2.85 -0.86 1.45
CA ALA A 50 2.28 -2.13 1.02
C ALA A 50 2.61 -2.41 -0.45
N ILE A 51 2.54 -1.39 -1.31
CA ILE A 51 2.88 -1.55 -2.72
C ILE A 51 4.37 -1.86 -2.85
N LEU A 52 5.22 -1.11 -2.14
CA LEU A 52 6.66 -1.32 -2.18
C LEU A 52 7.05 -2.71 -1.68
N ALA A 53 6.31 -3.24 -0.71
CA ALA A 53 6.59 -4.56 -0.15
C ALA A 53 6.38 -5.68 -1.17
N VAL A 54 5.46 -5.50 -2.11
CA VAL A 54 5.06 -6.58 -3.02
C VAL A 54 5.49 -6.40 -4.47
N CYS A 55 5.98 -5.22 -4.85
CA CYS A 55 6.40 -5.02 -6.24
C CYS A 55 7.72 -5.72 -6.55
N GLY A 56 8.48 -6.11 -5.52
CA GLY A 56 9.71 -6.88 -5.69
C GLY A 56 10.80 -6.06 -6.36
N PRO A 57 11.61 -6.71 -7.22
CA PRO A 57 12.72 -6.01 -7.89
C PRO A 57 12.27 -5.09 -9.02
N GLU A 58 11.00 -5.09 -9.35
CA GLU A 58 10.50 -4.24 -10.43
C GLU A 58 10.38 -2.80 -9.96
N PRO A 59 10.52 -1.82 -10.86
CA PRO A 59 10.30 -0.42 -10.48
C PRO A 59 8.90 -0.24 -9.92
N GLU A 60 8.79 0.44 -8.81
CA GLU A 60 7.49 0.64 -8.14
C GLU A 60 6.60 1.65 -8.86
N TYR A 61 7.19 2.47 -9.72
CA TYR A 61 6.50 3.60 -10.34
C TYR A 61 5.18 3.23 -11.03
N PRO A 62 5.14 2.20 -11.90
CA PRO A 62 3.86 1.90 -12.58
C PRO A 62 2.76 1.51 -11.60
N PHE A 63 3.10 0.81 -10.54
CA PHE A 63 2.11 0.32 -9.57
C PHE A 63 1.63 1.44 -8.67
N VAL A 64 2.56 2.28 -8.21
CA VAL A 64 2.24 3.44 -7.38
C VAL A 64 1.36 4.42 -8.17
N TYR A 65 1.75 4.69 -9.41
CA TYR A 65 1.03 5.63 -10.25
C TYR A 65 -0.39 5.15 -10.55
N ALA A 66 -0.53 3.86 -10.86
CA ALA A 66 -1.84 3.28 -11.12
C ALA A 66 -2.75 3.38 -9.89
N PHE A 67 -2.19 3.15 -8.72
CA PHE A 67 -2.96 3.30 -7.49
C PHE A 67 -3.42 4.75 -7.31
N MET A 68 -2.51 5.70 -7.48
CA MET A 68 -2.83 7.12 -7.32
C MET A 68 -3.95 7.55 -8.27
N ILE A 69 -3.80 7.24 -9.54
CA ILE A 69 -4.76 7.67 -10.56
C ILE A 69 -6.11 7.03 -10.33
N ASN A 70 -6.13 5.73 -10.10
CA ASN A 70 -7.38 4.98 -10.05
C ASN A 70 -8.11 5.14 -8.73
N ALA A 71 -7.40 5.43 -7.66
CA ALA A 71 -8.02 5.70 -6.37
C ALA A 71 -8.28 7.18 -6.14
N GLY A 72 -7.78 8.06 -7.02
CA GLY A 72 -7.99 9.50 -6.89
C GLY A 72 -7.13 10.12 -5.80
N ILE A 73 -5.92 9.63 -5.62
CA ILE A 73 -5.02 10.08 -4.54
C ILE A 73 -3.81 10.75 -5.16
N GLN A 74 -3.53 11.99 -4.76
CA GLN A 74 -2.40 12.75 -5.31
C GLN A 74 -1.09 12.50 -4.58
N ASN A 75 -1.15 12.22 -3.28
CA ASN A 75 0.04 11.99 -2.47
C ASN A 75 -0.30 10.89 -1.47
N ILE A 76 0.27 9.70 -1.71
CA ILE A 76 -0.13 8.53 -0.93
C ILE A 76 0.23 8.67 0.56
N PRO A 77 1.47 9.07 0.94
CA PRO A 77 1.78 9.18 2.37
C PRO A 77 0.92 10.22 3.08
N VAL A 78 0.71 11.37 2.46
CA VAL A 78 -0.12 12.42 3.07
C VAL A 78 -1.55 11.94 3.24
N TRP A 79 -2.09 11.30 2.21
CA TRP A 79 -3.45 10.76 2.27
C TRP A 79 -3.57 9.67 3.34
N ASN A 80 -2.59 8.77 3.38
CA ASN A 80 -2.59 7.65 4.34
C ASN A 80 -2.51 8.14 5.79
N ASP A 81 -1.73 9.20 6.00
CA ASP A 81 -1.43 9.67 7.36
C ASP A 81 -2.41 10.73 7.85
N ARG A 82 -3.41 11.05 7.05
CA ARG A 82 -4.39 12.07 7.44
C ARG A 82 -5.07 11.67 8.74
N PRO A 83 -5.17 12.60 9.71
CA PRO A 83 -5.87 12.31 10.95
C PRO A 83 -7.29 11.84 10.69
N GLY A 84 -7.68 10.75 11.33
CA GLY A 84 -9.01 10.17 11.13
C GLY A 84 -9.11 9.17 9.99
N ARG A 85 -8.04 9.00 9.19
CA ARG A 85 -8.03 7.96 8.16
C ARG A 85 -8.13 6.60 8.83
N THR A 86 -8.88 5.68 8.22
CA THR A 86 -9.08 4.35 8.77
C THR A 86 -8.54 3.28 7.82
N GLN A 87 -8.26 2.11 8.39
CA GLN A 87 -7.84 0.95 7.59
C GLN A 87 -8.91 0.62 6.54
N ALA A 88 -10.17 0.70 6.90
CA ALA A 88 -11.27 0.41 5.96
C ALA A 88 -11.23 1.35 4.76
N GLU A 89 -10.92 2.63 4.98
CA GLU A 89 -10.80 3.57 3.87
C GLU A 89 -9.63 3.24 2.96
N VAL A 90 -8.52 2.77 3.53
CA VAL A 90 -7.35 2.38 2.74
C VAL A 90 -7.68 1.14 1.91
N LEU A 91 -8.35 0.16 2.51
CA LEU A 91 -8.80 -1.03 1.76
C LEU A 91 -9.74 -0.65 0.63
N ALA A 92 -10.66 0.28 0.88
CA ALA A 92 -11.59 0.74 -0.15
C ALA A 92 -10.86 1.43 -1.31
N ALA A 93 -9.79 2.17 -1.01
CA ALA A 93 -8.97 2.79 -2.06
C ALA A 93 -8.32 1.74 -2.94
N PHE A 94 -7.78 0.68 -2.35
CA PHE A 94 -7.24 -0.43 -3.12
C PHE A 94 -8.32 -1.10 -3.96
N ASP A 95 -9.52 -1.26 -3.40
CA ASP A 95 -10.63 -1.86 -4.16
C ASP A 95 -10.97 -1.03 -5.40
N ARG A 96 -11.00 0.30 -5.27
CA ARG A 96 -11.26 1.18 -6.42
C ARG A 96 -10.18 1.03 -7.48
N ALA A 97 -8.92 0.97 -7.06
CA ALA A 97 -7.81 0.85 -8.01
C ALA A 97 -7.81 -0.52 -8.69
N ILE A 98 -8.09 -1.58 -7.95
CA ILE A 98 -8.17 -2.93 -8.50
C ILE A 98 -9.33 -3.03 -9.49
N GLU A 99 -10.48 -2.48 -9.14
CA GLU A 99 -11.67 -2.50 -10.00
C GLU A 99 -11.39 -1.82 -11.33
N ALA A 100 -10.55 -0.79 -11.34
CA ALA A 100 -10.20 -0.07 -12.56
C ALA A 100 -9.24 -0.85 -13.45
N CYS A 101 -8.61 -1.90 -12.94
CA CYS A 101 -7.69 -2.74 -13.71
C CYS A 101 -8.49 -3.84 -14.39
N LYS A 102 -8.91 -3.57 -15.60
CA LYS A 102 -9.75 -4.52 -16.34
C LYS A 102 -8.99 -5.40 -17.32
#